data_60a5b1d911c41a4e1de61e733a97ebfd
#
_entry.id   60a5b1d911c41a4e1de61e733a97ebfd
#
_cell.length_a   1.000
_cell.length_b   1.000
_cell.length_c   1.000
_cell.angle_alpha   90.00
_cell.angle_beta   90.00
_cell.angle_gamma   90.00
#
_symmetry.space_group_name_H-M   'P 1'
#
loop_
_entity.id
_entity.type
_entity.pdbx_description
1 polymer ?
#
loop_
_entity_poly.entity_id
_entity_poly.type
_entity_poly.pdbx_seq_one_letter_code
_entity_poly.pdbx_strand_id
1 'polypeptide(L)'
;MVVRVVRLGSARVAGEGTRIGTVRRPPRGVPKAEFAAQDWYDVWFPNLAPSVETMKLGQQAETPAQWAAFTRKYRSEMAATDNSHAIKLLATLSRQTHFSVGCYCEDEAHCHRSVLRALLLEKGAEVA
;
A
#
# COMPACT_ATOMS: atom_id res chain seq x y z
N MET A 1 -2.21 -8.01 -17.26
CA MET A 1 -2.89 -7.41 -16.12
C MET A 1 -1.88 -7.24 -15.00
N VAL A 2 -1.98 -6.13 -14.29
CA VAL A 2 -0.95 -5.75 -13.32
C VAL A 2 -1.56 -5.03 -12.13
N VAL A 3 -0.87 -5.10 -10.98
CA VAL A 3 -1.08 -4.18 -9.87
C VAL A 3 -0.11 -3.02 -9.99
N ARG A 4 -0.61 -1.80 -9.80
CA ARG A 4 0.22 -0.60 -9.71
C ARG A 4 0.36 -0.17 -8.26
N VAL A 5 1.51 0.39 -7.93
CA VAL A 5 1.75 0.98 -6.62
C VAL A 5 1.75 2.49 -6.81
N VAL A 6 0.78 3.17 -6.20
CA VAL A 6 0.48 4.56 -6.51
C VAL A 6 0.50 5.45 -5.27
N ARG A 7 0.62 6.76 -5.48
CA ARG A 7 0.35 7.75 -4.46
C ARG A 7 -1.15 8.08 -4.49
N LEU A 8 -1.83 7.93 -3.37
CA LEU A 8 -3.23 8.30 -3.25
C LEU A 8 -3.40 9.81 -3.43
N GLY A 9 -4.44 10.20 -4.14
CA GLY A 9 -4.68 11.59 -4.53
C GLY A 9 -4.04 11.97 -5.86
N SER A 10 -3.20 11.11 -6.43
CA SER A 10 -2.66 11.32 -7.77
C SER A 10 -3.70 10.95 -8.84
N ALA A 11 -3.57 11.56 -10.03
CA ALA A 11 -4.46 11.23 -11.15
C ALA A 11 -4.38 9.76 -11.50
N ARG A 12 -5.51 9.16 -11.81
CA ARG A 12 -5.57 7.75 -12.23
C ARG A 12 -5.05 7.62 -13.66
N VAL A 13 -4.39 6.50 -13.93
CA VAL A 13 -4.03 6.15 -15.31
C VAL A 13 -5.16 5.37 -15.96
N ALA A 14 -5.24 5.42 -17.30
CA ALA A 14 -6.25 4.68 -18.04
C ALA A 14 -6.09 3.18 -17.76
N GLY A 15 -7.20 2.52 -17.42
CA GLY A 15 -7.19 1.10 -17.11
C GLY A 15 -6.59 0.71 -15.77
N GLU A 16 -6.38 1.66 -14.87
CA GLU A 16 -5.83 1.36 -13.55
C GLU A 16 -6.69 0.36 -12.76
N GLY A 17 -8.01 0.41 -12.93
CA GLY A 17 -8.94 -0.44 -12.20
C GLY A 17 -9.22 0.08 -10.79
N THR A 18 -9.56 -0.82 -9.88
CA THR A 18 -9.86 -0.47 -8.50
C THR A 18 -8.63 0.04 -7.78
N ARG A 19 -8.75 1.18 -7.12
CA ARG A 19 -7.68 1.73 -6.29
C ARG A 19 -7.92 1.39 -4.83
N ILE A 20 -6.96 0.73 -4.20
CA ILE A 20 -7.03 0.24 -2.82
C ILE A 20 -6.12 1.09 -1.95
N GLY A 21 -6.70 1.71 -0.93
CA GLY A 21 -5.93 2.51 0.03
C GLY A 21 -5.39 1.68 1.18
N THR A 22 -4.08 1.43 1.17
CA THR A 22 -3.40 0.67 2.22
C THR A 22 -2.88 1.59 3.32
N VAL A 23 -3.77 2.41 3.83
CA VAL A 23 -3.47 3.46 4.81
C VAL A 23 -4.22 3.22 6.11
N ARG A 24 -3.62 3.67 7.22
CA ARG A 24 -4.19 3.51 8.55
C ARG A 24 -5.41 4.39 8.77
N ARG A 25 -5.45 5.56 8.14
CA ARG A 25 -6.50 6.55 8.32
C ARG A 25 -7.03 7.06 6.99
N PRO A 26 -8.34 7.38 6.90
CA PRO A 26 -8.91 8.02 5.72
C PRO A 26 -8.30 9.41 5.46
N PRO A 27 -8.48 9.96 4.23
CA PRO A 27 -8.01 11.33 3.94
C PRO A 27 -8.71 12.32 4.87
N ARG A 28 -7.91 13.20 5.48
CA ARG A 28 -8.39 14.16 6.45
C ARG A 28 -9.29 15.21 5.79
N GLY A 29 -10.47 15.44 6.39
CA GLY A 29 -11.37 16.49 5.94
C GLY A 29 -12.14 16.20 4.65
N VAL A 30 -12.07 14.98 4.14
CA VAL A 30 -12.77 14.60 2.90
C VAL A 30 -13.99 13.75 3.25
N PRO A 31 -15.20 14.09 2.76
CA PRO A 31 -16.37 13.23 2.96
C PRO A 31 -16.17 11.86 2.30
N LYS A 32 -16.60 10.81 2.98
CA LYS A 32 -16.45 9.43 2.51
C LYS A 32 -17.00 9.23 1.09
N ALA A 33 -18.13 9.85 0.78
CA ALA A 33 -18.77 9.73 -0.53
C ALA A 33 -17.92 10.31 -1.67
N GLU A 34 -16.89 11.11 -1.36
CA GLU A 34 -16.03 11.76 -2.35
C GLU A 34 -14.65 11.12 -2.50
N PHE A 35 -14.35 10.06 -1.75
CA PHE A 35 -13.02 9.45 -1.79
C PHE A 35 -12.63 9.00 -3.20
N ALA A 36 -13.50 8.29 -3.89
CA ALA A 36 -13.21 7.82 -5.25
C ALA A 36 -13.15 8.96 -6.26
N ALA A 37 -14.09 9.90 -6.19
CA ALA A 37 -14.18 11.04 -7.12
C ALA A 37 -12.96 11.96 -7.01
N GLN A 38 -12.33 12.05 -5.85
CA GLN A 38 -11.14 12.86 -5.62
C GLN A 38 -9.83 12.06 -5.78
N ASP A 39 -9.91 10.88 -6.36
CA ASP A 39 -8.74 10.01 -6.62
C ASP A 39 -7.99 9.55 -5.37
N TRP A 40 -8.68 9.49 -4.23
CA TRP A 40 -8.08 8.91 -3.03
C TRP A 40 -8.05 7.39 -3.15
N TYR A 41 -9.19 6.72 -3.01
CA TYR A 41 -9.29 5.28 -3.22
C TYR A 41 -10.76 4.86 -3.38
N ASP A 42 -10.95 3.67 -3.95
CA ASP A 42 -12.26 3.04 -4.07
C ASP A 42 -12.55 2.14 -2.88
N VAL A 43 -11.50 1.50 -2.34
CA VAL A 43 -11.59 0.58 -1.20
C VAL A 43 -10.54 0.98 -0.16
N TRP A 44 -10.97 1.12 1.08
CA TRP A 44 -10.06 1.32 2.21
C TRP A 44 -9.68 -0.04 2.79
N PHE A 45 -8.39 -0.34 2.83
CA PHE A 45 -7.88 -1.62 3.31
C PHE A 45 -6.72 -1.42 4.29
N PRO A 46 -7.04 -0.98 5.53
CA PRO A 46 -6.01 -0.66 6.52
C PRO A 46 -5.22 -1.87 7.00
N ASN A 47 -5.68 -3.09 6.70
CA ASN A 47 -4.98 -4.32 7.04
C ASN A 47 -3.54 -4.36 6.52
N LEU A 48 -3.27 -3.70 5.39
CA LEU A 48 -1.94 -3.65 4.80
C LEU A 48 -1.17 -2.37 5.15
N ALA A 49 -1.73 -1.51 5.98
CA ALA A 49 -1.01 -0.38 6.53
C ALA A 49 -0.12 -0.84 7.70
N PRO A 50 1.01 -0.15 7.95
CA PRO A 50 1.77 -0.42 9.17
C PRO A 50 0.94 -0.02 10.40
N SER A 51 1.21 -0.65 11.55
CA SER A 51 0.63 -0.22 12.82
C SER A 51 1.06 1.21 13.12
N VAL A 52 0.37 1.87 14.05
CA VAL A 52 0.72 3.24 14.46
C VAL A 52 2.17 3.33 14.93
N GLU A 53 2.62 2.37 15.72
CA GLU A 53 4.01 2.32 16.20
C GLU A 53 5.01 2.17 15.06
N THR A 54 4.76 1.25 14.13
CA THR A 54 5.63 1.01 12.98
C THR A 54 5.63 2.19 12.03
N MET A 55 4.48 2.83 11.85
CA MET A 55 4.38 4.04 11.03
C MET A 55 5.28 5.14 11.58
N LYS A 56 5.31 5.33 12.91
CA LYS A 56 6.20 6.31 13.54
C LYS A 56 7.67 5.99 13.30
N LEU A 57 8.07 4.73 13.36
CA LEU A 57 9.44 4.33 13.03
C LEU A 57 9.83 4.76 11.62
N GLY A 58 8.95 4.55 10.65
CA GLY A 58 9.20 4.96 9.27
C GLY A 58 9.28 6.48 9.12
N GLN A 59 8.38 7.21 9.76
CA GLN A 59 8.36 8.68 9.70
C GLN A 59 9.58 9.31 10.36
N GLN A 60 10.14 8.69 11.39
CA GLN A 60 11.28 9.19 12.14
C GLN A 60 12.62 8.65 11.62
N ALA A 61 12.61 7.76 10.65
CA ALA A 61 13.83 7.16 10.11
C ALA A 61 14.64 8.20 9.33
N GLU A 62 15.88 8.41 9.75
CA GLU A 62 16.83 9.35 9.13
C GLU A 62 18.06 8.63 8.57
N THR A 63 18.29 7.39 8.98
CA THR A 63 19.46 6.60 8.57
C THR A 63 19.01 5.29 7.92
N PRO A 64 19.88 4.67 7.09
CA PRO A 64 19.59 3.35 6.52
C PRO A 64 19.28 2.30 7.58
N ALA A 65 19.96 2.33 8.72
CA ALA A 65 19.71 1.39 9.81
C ALA A 65 18.30 1.57 10.41
N GLN A 66 17.86 2.80 10.57
CA GLN A 66 16.50 3.10 11.07
C GLN A 66 15.44 2.65 10.06
N TRP A 67 15.67 2.89 8.78
CA TRP A 67 14.77 2.43 7.73
C TRP A 67 14.71 0.90 7.68
N ALA A 68 15.85 0.23 7.85
CA ALA A 68 15.89 -1.24 7.92
C ALA A 68 15.08 -1.76 9.11
N ALA A 69 15.11 -1.08 10.25
CA ALA A 69 14.31 -1.44 11.43
C ALA A 69 12.80 -1.32 11.13
N PHE A 70 12.38 -0.23 10.48
CA PHE A 70 11.01 -0.07 10.01
C PHE A 70 10.62 -1.22 9.08
N THR A 71 11.45 -1.51 8.09
CA THR A 71 11.18 -2.56 7.10
C THR A 71 10.99 -3.92 7.76
N ARG A 72 11.86 -4.28 8.71
CA ARG A 72 11.74 -5.56 9.44
C ARG A 72 10.42 -5.62 10.19
N LYS A 73 10.05 -4.54 10.87
CA LYS A 73 8.82 -4.54 11.67
C LYS A 73 7.57 -4.60 10.79
N TYR A 74 7.53 -3.84 9.70
CA TYR A 74 6.42 -3.89 8.77
C TYR A 74 6.30 -5.28 8.13
N ARG A 75 7.42 -5.89 7.71
CA ARG A 75 7.41 -7.26 7.18
C ARG A 75 6.88 -8.26 8.21
N SER A 76 7.24 -8.10 9.47
CA SER A 76 6.73 -8.95 10.54
C SER A 76 5.21 -8.82 10.68
N GLU A 77 4.69 -7.60 10.61
CA GLU A 77 3.24 -7.36 10.65
C GLU A 77 2.53 -7.98 9.44
N MET A 78 3.13 -7.87 8.27
CA MET A 78 2.56 -8.43 7.03
C MET A 78 2.69 -9.95 6.96
N ALA A 79 3.53 -10.55 7.78
CA ALA A 79 3.66 -12.01 7.89
C ALA A 79 2.56 -12.63 8.77
N ALA A 80 1.78 -11.83 9.50
CA ALA A 80 0.61 -12.31 10.23
C ALA A 80 -0.33 -13.03 9.26
N THR A 81 -1.00 -14.06 9.74
CA THR A 81 -1.78 -14.99 8.89
C THR A 81 -2.75 -14.25 7.95
N ASP A 82 -3.59 -13.37 8.49
CA ASP A 82 -4.60 -12.68 7.67
C ASP A 82 -3.96 -11.75 6.64
N ASN A 83 -2.91 -11.03 7.02
CA ASN A 83 -2.21 -10.12 6.12
C ASN A 83 -1.46 -10.87 5.03
N SER A 84 -0.81 -11.97 5.39
CA SER A 84 -0.11 -12.83 4.43
C SER A 84 -1.08 -13.40 3.39
N HIS A 85 -2.26 -13.85 3.83
CA HIS A 85 -3.29 -14.34 2.93
C HIS A 85 -3.82 -13.22 2.02
N ALA A 86 -4.02 -12.02 2.55
CA ALA A 86 -4.46 -10.87 1.76
C ALA A 86 -3.46 -10.52 0.67
N ILE A 87 -2.16 -10.49 1.00
CA ILE A 87 -1.11 -10.20 0.01
C ILE A 87 -1.08 -11.29 -1.07
N LYS A 88 -1.21 -12.55 -0.70
CA LYS A 88 -1.27 -13.65 -1.67
C LYS A 88 -2.48 -13.53 -2.59
N LEU A 89 -3.63 -13.17 -2.04
CA LEU A 89 -4.84 -12.94 -2.84
C LEU A 89 -4.62 -11.82 -3.84
N LEU A 90 -4.09 -10.68 -3.41
CA LEU A 90 -3.80 -9.55 -4.29
C LEU A 90 -2.78 -9.91 -5.37
N ALA A 91 -1.73 -10.65 -5.00
CA ALA A 91 -0.73 -11.11 -5.96
C ALA A 91 -1.36 -11.99 -7.05
N THR A 92 -2.24 -12.90 -6.66
CA THR A 92 -2.97 -13.75 -7.60
C THR A 92 -3.89 -12.94 -8.51
N LEU A 93 -4.65 -11.98 -7.93
CA LEU A 93 -5.56 -11.11 -8.68
C LEU A 93 -4.82 -10.24 -9.69
N SER A 94 -3.56 -9.87 -9.43
CA SER A 94 -2.78 -9.03 -10.35
C SER A 94 -2.61 -9.66 -11.73
N ARG A 95 -2.70 -10.99 -11.82
CA ARG A 95 -2.61 -11.73 -13.07
C ARG A 95 -3.96 -11.83 -13.79
N GLN A 96 -5.05 -11.45 -13.14
CA GLN A 96 -6.42 -11.60 -13.66
C GLN A 96 -7.09 -10.26 -13.95
N THR A 97 -6.66 -9.19 -13.31
CA THR A 97 -7.28 -7.89 -13.46
C THR A 97 -6.29 -6.77 -13.14
N HIS A 98 -6.61 -5.56 -13.57
CA HIS A 98 -5.86 -4.36 -13.21
C HIS A 98 -6.43 -3.78 -11.92
N PHE A 99 -5.54 -3.40 -11.01
CA PHE A 99 -5.88 -2.65 -9.81
C PHE A 99 -4.63 -1.94 -9.29
N SER A 100 -4.80 -1.11 -8.26
CA SER A 100 -3.68 -0.42 -7.62
C SER A 100 -3.79 -0.48 -6.11
N VAL A 101 -2.65 -0.37 -5.46
CA VAL A 101 -2.53 -0.17 -4.01
C VAL A 101 -1.78 1.13 -3.78
N GLY A 102 -2.10 1.84 -2.72
CA GLY A 102 -1.52 3.16 -2.54
C GLY A 102 -1.47 3.67 -1.11
N CYS A 103 -0.68 4.72 -0.94
CA CYS A 103 -0.50 5.46 0.30
C CYS A 103 -0.33 6.95 -0.02
N TYR A 104 -0.39 7.80 0.99
CA TYR A 104 -0.30 9.26 0.82
C TYR A 104 1.12 9.78 0.60
N CYS A 105 2.16 9.03 0.97
CA CYS A 105 3.55 9.49 0.93
C CYS A 105 3.97 9.90 -0.48
N GLU A 106 4.75 10.97 -0.60
CA GLU A 106 5.29 11.42 -1.88
C GLU A 106 6.36 10.46 -2.42
N ASP A 107 7.27 10.02 -1.55
CA ASP A 107 8.41 9.19 -1.93
C ASP A 107 8.13 7.73 -1.61
N GLU A 108 7.94 6.92 -2.63
CA GLU A 108 7.70 5.48 -2.47
C GLU A 108 8.87 4.81 -1.74
N ALA A 109 10.11 5.23 -1.99
CA ALA A 109 11.29 4.61 -1.39
C ALA A 109 11.32 4.75 0.14
N HIS A 110 10.68 5.78 0.68
CA HIS A 110 10.55 6.02 2.12
C HIS A 110 9.11 5.86 2.61
N CYS A 111 8.38 4.95 1.99
CA CYS A 111 6.99 4.61 2.31
C CYS A 111 6.86 3.09 2.40
N HIS A 112 5.89 2.61 3.19
CA HIS A 112 5.62 1.17 3.25
C HIS A 112 5.27 0.59 1.88
N ARG A 113 4.87 1.42 0.91
CA ARG A 113 4.60 0.98 -0.47
C ARG A 113 5.78 0.24 -1.10
N SER A 114 7.02 0.67 -0.83
CA SER A 114 8.20 0.00 -1.39
C SER A 114 8.33 -1.41 -0.85
N VAL A 115 8.05 -1.61 0.42
CA VAL A 115 8.08 -2.93 1.06
C VAL A 115 6.90 -3.78 0.60
N LEU A 116 5.71 -3.18 0.50
CA LEU A 116 4.53 -3.88 -0.01
C LEU A 116 4.72 -4.33 -1.46
N ARG A 117 5.34 -3.50 -2.30
CA ARG A 117 5.72 -3.88 -3.67
C ARG A 117 6.59 -5.13 -3.67
N ALA A 118 7.62 -5.16 -2.82
CA ALA A 118 8.50 -6.32 -2.70
C ALA A 118 7.74 -7.57 -2.23
N LEU A 119 6.86 -7.42 -1.25
CA LEU A 119 6.06 -8.53 -0.74
C LEU A 119 5.11 -9.09 -1.81
N LEU A 120 4.49 -8.23 -2.60
CA LEU A 120 3.65 -8.65 -3.72
C LEU A 120 4.46 -9.43 -4.75
N LEU A 121 5.64 -8.93 -5.12
CA LEU A 121 6.54 -9.62 -6.05
C LEU A 121 6.96 -10.99 -5.51
N GLU A 122 7.29 -11.09 -4.23
CA GLU A 122 7.65 -12.35 -3.58
C GLU A 122 6.52 -13.38 -3.62
N LYS A 123 5.27 -12.92 -3.65
CA LYS A 123 4.09 -13.80 -3.77
C LYS A 123 3.68 -14.04 -5.22
N GLY A 124 4.46 -13.58 -6.18
CA GLY A 124 4.25 -13.85 -7.60
C GLY A 124 3.36 -12.85 -8.31
N ALA A 125 3.19 -11.63 -7.79
CA ALA A 125 2.39 -10.60 -8.45
C ALA A 125 3.04 -10.10 -9.73
N GLU A 126 2.18 -9.72 -10.69
CA GLU A 126 2.58 -8.90 -11.82
C GLU A 126 2.46 -7.44 -11.40
N VAL A 127 3.59 -6.75 -11.26
CA VAL A 127 3.65 -5.37 -10.79
C VAL A 127 4.14 -4.47 -11.90
N ALA A 128 3.41 -3.38 -12.11
CA ALA A 128 3.79 -2.37 -13.11
C ALA A 128 4.99 -1.54 -12.63
#